data_b3a962b4640b3ccdb2c8646dfa4044e0
#
_entry.id   b3a962b4640b3ccdb2c8646dfa4044e0
#
_cell.length_a   1.000
_cell.length_b   1.000
_cell.length_c   1.000
_cell.angle_alpha   90.00
_cell.angle_beta   90.00
_cell.angle_gamma   90.00
#
_symmetry.space_group_name_H-M   'P 1'
#
loop_
_entity.id
_entity.type
_entity.pdbx_description
1 polymer ?
#
loop_
_entity_poly.entity_id
_entity_poly.type
_entity_poly.pdbx_seq_one_letter_code
_entity_poly.pdbx_strand_id
1 'polypeptide(L)'
;LVKSPIRQRIRYQASSHLDYALARDAHPRALQLNLQIPDFDNPRSRALAQSWVDAGKTPEAIVQTALDMFRDGEFYYTLRPPRLGRQPIDDFLFNTRRGFCEHYAGTFVYLMRAAGVPARVVTGYQGGELNPVGDYLIVRQSDAHAWAEVWLDGRGWVRVDPTGAVSPSRIEYGIETAIPDESPLPLLASNKFPLLKKMYLNLDAIDNAWNHWVLDYNQKRQMEFLSSLAGSKLSWQDLAIAMMVAVGVVVLLLSYFIVRVHPARKDELQRLYAVFLRKLQRRGVTHEPQEGPLDFAARAGRALPQQAAQIARITDLYTQMRYRDRTTPESTELLKWLIKTFK
;
A
#
# COMPACT_ATOMS: atom_id res chain seq x y z
N LEU A 1 -18.66 15.05 6.57
CA LEU A 1 -19.19 14.12 5.57
C LEU A 1 -18.47 14.34 4.25
N VAL A 2 -17.94 13.30 3.67
CA VAL A 2 -17.26 13.34 2.35
C VAL A 2 -18.34 13.33 1.29
N LYS A 3 -18.29 14.30 0.35
CA LYS A 3 -19.30 14.44 -0.72
C LYS A 3 -19.17 13.42 -1.84
N SER A 4 -18.01 12.76 -1.95
CA SER A 4 -17.71 11.78 -3.00
C SER A 4 -17.15 10.49 -2.38
N PRO A 5 -17.31 9.32 -3.04
CA PRO A 5 -16.74 8.06 -2.56
C PRO A 5 -15.21 8.15 -2.43
N ILE A 6 -14.67 7.68 -1.32
CA ILE A 6 -13.23 7.59 -1.10
C ILE A 6 -12.72 6.37 -1.87
N ARG A 7 -11.91 6.59 -2.93
CA ARG A 7 -11.36 5.54 -3.78
C ARG A 7 -9.85 5.35 -3.65
N GLN A 8 -9.21 6.19 -2.85
CA GLN A 8 -7.76 6.18 -2.60
C GLN A 8 -7.48 6.54 -1.15
N ARG A 9 -6.27 6.28 -0.67
CA ARG A 9 -5.85 6.73 0.66
C ARG A 9 -5.95 8.25 0.74
N ILE A 10 -6.54 8.73 1.81
CA ILE A 10 -6.64 10.16 2.10
C ILE A 10 -5.98 10.45 3.43
N ARG A 11 -5.42 11.63 3.55
CA ARG A 11 -4.97 12.19 4.82
C ARG A 11 -5.88 13.35 5.22
N TYR A 12 -6.22 13.40 6.48
CA TYR A 12 -6.95 14.53 7.05
C TYR A 12 -6.44 14.82 8.45
N GLN A 13 -6.65 16.04 8.90
CA GLN A 13 -6.37 16.47 10.25
C GLN A 13 -7.70 16.67 10.97
N ALA A 14 -7.78 16.18 12.20
CA ALA A 14 -8.95 16.33 13.05
C ALA A 14 -8.52 16.81 14.44
N SER A 15 -9.41 17.55 15.10
CA SER A 15 -9.25 17.95 16.49
C SER A 15 -10.40 17.37 17.31
N SER A 16 -10.07 16.84 18.48
CA SER A 16 -11.05 16.29 19.42
C SER A 16 -11.15 17.17 20.65
N HIS A 17 -12.36 17.38 21.12
CA HIS A 17 -12.66 18.07 22.35
C HIS A 17 -13.35 17.07 23.27
N LEU A 18 -12.77 16.81 24.45
CA LEU A 18 -13.29 15.80 25.38
C LEU A 18 -14.45 16.34 26.23
N ASP A 19 -14.40 17.61 26.56
CA ASP A 19 -15.50 18.30 27.28
C ASP A 19 -16.46 18.92 26.26
N TYR A 20 -17.54 18.22 26.00
CA TYR A 20 -18.56 18.68 25.09
C TYR A 20 -19.96 18.29 25.56
N ALA A 21 -20.95 19.06 25.15
CA ALA A 21 -22.35 18.68 25.22
C ALA A 21 -22.97 18.81 23.83
N LEU A 22 -23.33 17.68 23.25
CA LEU A 22 -23.81 17.63 21.87
C LEU A 22 -25.32 17.88 21.81
N ALA A 23 -25.71 18.98 21.19
CA ALA A 23 -27.10 19.35 20.92
C ALA A 23 -28.01 19.30 22.16
N ARG A 24 -27.67 20.08 23.22
CA ARG A 24 -28.53 20.28 24.40
C ARG A 24 -29.89 20.77 23.97
N ASP A 25 -29.95 21.69 23.03
CA ASP A 25 -31.15 22.27 22.45
C ASP A 25 -31.49 21.62 21.10
N ALA A 26 -31.63 20.29 21.10
CA ALA A 26 -31.95 19.57 19.87
C ALA A 26 -33.32 19.97 19.34
N HIS A 27 -33.43 20.21 18.04
CA HIS A 27 -34.68 20.55 17.38
C HIS A 27 -35.70 19.39 17.56
N PRO A 28 -36.97 19.67 17.97
CA PRO A 28 -37.97 18.64 18.25
C PRO A 28 -38.15 17.61 17.13
N ARG A 29 -38.08 18.03 15.86
CA ARG A 29 -38.15 17.13 14.71
C ARG A 29 -37.01 16.11 14.69
N ALA A 30 -35.78 16.52 15.08
CA ALA A 30 -34.63 15.61 15.16
C ALA A 30 -34.82 14.57 16.27
N LEU A 31 -35.41 14.94 17.41
CA LEU A 31 -35.73 14.01 18.48
C LEU A 31 -36.84 13.03 18.04
N GLN A 32 -37.88 13.51 17.36
CA GLN A 32 -38.93 12.65 16.80
C GLN A 32 -38.41 11.61 15.83
N LEU A 33 -37.46 11.95 14.95
CA LEU A 33 -36.79 11.00 14.05
C LEU A 33 -36.06 9.89 14.82
N ASN A 34 -35.52 10.22 15.99
CA ASN A 34 -34.78 9.30 16.84
C ASN A 34 -35.70 8.52 17.86
N LEU A 35 -37.01 8.72 17.76
CA LEU A 35 -38.00 7.91 18.42
C LEU A 35 -38.66 6.87 17.49
N GLN A 36 -38.40 6.94 16.18
CA GLN A 36 -38.99 6.01 15.22
C GLN A 36 -38.50 4.59 15.46
N ILE A 37 -39.41 3.65 15.56
CA ILE A 37 -39.15 2.22 15.69
C ILE A 37 -39.33 1.60 14.30
N PRO A 38 -38.43 0.67 13.87
CA PRO A 38 -38.60 -0.07 12.63
C PRO A 38 -39.92 -0.86 12.57
N ASP A 39 -40.43 -1.10 11.36
CA ASP A 39 -41.74 -1.74 11.12
C ASP A 39 -41.81 -3.25 11.46
N PHE A 40 -40.75 -3.84 11.98
CA PHE A 40 -40.80 -5.22 12.46
C PHE A 40 -41.32 -5.27 13.90
N ASP A 41 -42.30 -6.15 14.09
CA ASP A 41 -42.94 -6.32 15.38
C ASP A 41 -42.00 -7.10 16.35
N ASN A 42 -41.76 -6.52 17.53
CA ASN A 42 -41.06 -7.15 18.65
C ASN A 42 -41.87 -6.93 19.91
N PRO A 43 -42.99 -7.66 20.04
CA PRO A 43 -44.01 -7.37 21.08
C PRO A 43 -43.49 -7.53 22.50
N ARG A 44 -42.61 -8.52 22.75
CA ARG A 44 -42.03 -8.76 24.08
C ARG A 44 -41.11 -7.63 24.51
N SER A 45 -40.24 -7.19 23.60
CA SER A 45 -39.32 -6.08 23.86
C SER A 45 -40.07 -4.77 24.05
N ARG A 46 -41.11 -4.55 23.26
CA ARG A 46 -41.98 -3.38 23.41
C ARG A 46 -42.69 -3.39 24.76
N ALA A 47 -43.28 -4.53 25.17
CA ALA A 47 -43.91 -4.69 26.46
C ALA A 47 -42.93 -4.49 27.63
N LEU A 48 -41.67 -4.99 27.48
CA LEU A 48 -40.63 -4.77 28.47
C LEU A 48 -40.29 -3.27 28.63
N ALA A 49 -40.10 -2.55 27.53
CA ALA A 49 -39.83 -1.12 27.57
C ALA A 49 -41.00 -0.34 28.17
N GLN A 50 -42.23 -0.71 27.80
CA GLN A 50 -43.44 -0.09 28.35
C GLN A 50 -43.54 -0.32 29.85
N SER A 51 -43.22 -1.51 30.38
CA SER A 51 -43.25 -1.79 31.82
C SER A 51 -42.34 -0.86 32.63
N TRP A 52 -41.26 -0.40 32.06
CA TRP A 52 -40.36 0.58 32.71
C TRP A 52 -41.00 1.96 32.79
N VAL A 53 -41.73 2.36 31.74
CA VAL A 53 -42.50 3.61 31.70
C VAL A 53 -43.64 3.56 32.72
N ASP A 54 -44.39 2.46 32.75
CA ASP A 54 -45.53 2.26 33.67
C ASP A 54 -45.06 2.25 35.13
N ALA A 55 -43.82 1.81 35.38
CA ALA A 55 -43.17 1.90 36.68
C ALA A 55 -42.72 3.30 37.07
N GLY A 56 -42.97 4.31 36.24
CA GLY A 56 -42.61 5.71 36.49
C GLY A 56 -41.11 6.01 36.44
N LYS A 57 -40.30 5.18 35.75
CA LYS A 57 -38.86 5.40 35.65
C LYS A 57 -38.54 6.63 34.78
N THR A 58 -37.56 7.44 35.25
CA THR A 58 -37.00 8.54 34.42
C THR A 58 -36.22 8.00 33.25
N PRO A 59 -35.93 8.81 32.19
CA PRO A 59 -35.08 8.40 31.06
C PRO A 59 -33.72 7.83 31.50
N GLU A 60 -33.06 8.44 32.48
CA GLU A 60 -31.77 7.99 33.04
C GLU A 60 -31.92 6.63 33.72
N ALA A 61 -33.00 6.45 34.50
CA ALA A 61 -33.28 5.18 35.17
C ALA A 61 -33.63 4.06 34.18
N ILE A 62 -34.26 4.38 33.04
CA ILE A 62 -34.52 3.43 31.93
C ILE A 62 -33.18 3.01 31.29
N VAL A 63 -32.29 3.97 30.99
CA VAL A 63 -30.94 3.68 30.48
C VAL A 63 -30.20 2.72 31.41
N GLN A 64 -30.17 3.04 32.71
CA GLN A 64 -29.48 2.20 33.69
C GLN A 64 -30.13 0.81 33.83
N THR A 65 -31.45 0.71 33.85
CA THR A 65 -32.16 -0.57 33.89
C THR A 65 -31.83 -1.47 32.71
N ALA A 66 -31.70 -0.90 31.51
CA ALA A 66 -31.33 -1.66 30.34
C ALA A 66 -29.87 -2.13 30.40
N LEU A 67 -28.95 -1.29 30.91
CA LEU A 67 -27.53 -1.68 31.11
C LEU A 67 -27.40 -2.78 32.18
N ASP A 68 -28.14 -2.66 33.30
CA ASP A 68 -28.15 -3.66 34.36
C ASP A 68 -28.70 -5.00 33.84
N MET A 69 -29.76 -4.97 33.05
CA MET A 69 -30.29 -6.16 32.37
C MET A 69 -29.23 -6.87 31.50
N PHE A 70 -28.43 -6.14 30.76
CA PHE A 70 -27.38 -6.73 29.99
C PHE A 70 -26.21 -7.25 30.85
N ARG A 71 -25.86 -6.54 31.92
CA ARG A 71 -24.74 -6.92 32.80
C ARG A 71 -25.08 -8.13 33.65
N ASP A 72 -26.27 -8.15 34.25
CA ASP A 72 -26.67 -9.15 35.23
C ASP A 72 -27.37 -10.36 34.60
N GLY A 73 -27.75 -10.24 33.30
CA GLY A 73 -28.34 -11.33 32.54
C GLY A 73 -27.31 -12.24 31.90
N GLU A 74 -27.76 -13.41 31.43
CA GLU A 74 -26.92 -14.39 30.72
C GLU A 74 -26.71 -13.98 29.26
N PHE A 75 -26.07 -12.83 29.04
CA PHE A 75 -25.70 -12.36 27.71
C PHE A 75 -24.23 -12.65 27.39
N TYR A 76 -23.97 -13.04 26.14
CA TYR A 76 -22.65 -13.46 25.72
C TYR A 76 -22.19 -12.70 24.47
N TYR A 77 -20.97 -12.15 24.51
CA TYR A 77 -20.36 -11.52 23.36
C TYR A 77 -19.75 -12.59 22.43
N THR A 78 -20.14 -12.58 21.15
CA THR A 78 -19.60 -13.50 20.14
C THR A 78 -19.69 -12.89 18.75
N LEU A 79 -18.68 -13.13 17.91
CA LEU A 79 -18.70 -12.75 16.49
C LEU A 79 -19.45 -13.75 15.60
N ARG A 80 -19.93 -14.85 16.17
CA ARG A 80 -20.71 -15.89 15.46
C ARG A 80 -22.06 -16.09 16.14
N PRO A 81 -22.91 -15.05 16.14
CA PRO A 81 -24.25 -15.21 16.76
C PRO A 81 -25.10 -16.13 15.90
N PRO A 82 -26.08 -16.81 16.51
CA PRO A 82 -27.12 -17.50 15.76
C PRO A 82 -27.91 -16.50 14.91
N ARG A 83 -28.51 -16.99 13.84
CA ARG A 83 -29.41 -16.17 13.01
C ARG A 83 -30.65 -15.78 13.79
N LEU A 84 -31.03 -14.53 13.70
CA LEU A 84 -32.25 -14.01 14.27
C LEU A 84 -33.43 -14.17 13.28
N GLY A 85 -34.64 -14.38 13.80
CA GLY A 85 -35.84 -14.53 13.00
C GLY A 85 -36.49 -13.20 12.61
N ARG A 86 -37.82 -13.23 12.42
CA ARG A 86 -38.62 -12.05 12.03
C ARG A 86 -38.74 -10.99 13.11
N GLN A 87 -38.59 -11.38 14.37
CA GLN A 87 -38.61 -10.50 15.53
C GLN A 87 -37.20 -10.45 16.15
N PRO A 88 -36.25 -9.76 15.50
CA PRO A 88 -34.83 -9.92 15.82
C PRO A 88 -34.48 -9.42 17.23
N ILE A 89 -35.18 -8.41 17.73
CA ILE A 89 -34.94 -7.88 19.08
C ILE A 89 -35.45 -8.85 20.15
N ASP A 90 -36.64 -9.40 19.94
CA ASP A 90 -37.21 -10.41 20.84
C ASP A 90 -36.35 -11.68 20.84
N ASP A 91 -35.96 -12.15 19.68
CA ASP A 91 -35.08 -13.31 19.54
C ASP A 91 -33.72 -13.10 20.24
N PHE A 92 -33.15 -11.93 20.10
CA PHE A 92 -31.90 -11.60 20.77
C PHE A 92 -32.06 -11.54 22.29
N LEU A 93 -33.03 -10.78 22.79
CA LEU A 93 -33.22 -10.56 24.24
C LEU A 93 -33.64 -11.80 25.01
N PHE A 94 -34.54 -12.58 24.43
CA PHE A 94 -35.22 -13.62 25.20
C PHE A 94 -34.85 -15.04 24.82
N ASN A 95 -34.27 -15.24 23.60
CA ASN A 95 -33.99 -16.57 23.09
C ASN A 95 -32.49 -16.83 22.97
N THR A 96 -31.78 -16.03 22.18
CA THR A 96 -30.36 -16.31 21.83
C THR A 96 -29.38 -15.73 22.83
N ARG A 97 -29.55 -14.51 23.25
CA ARG A 97 -28.69 -13.72 24.16
C ARG A 97 -27.21 -13.69 23.76
N ARG A 98 -26.93 -13.98 22.48
CA ARG A 98 -25.59 -14.06 21.89
C ARG A 98 -25.49 -13.13 20.73
N GLY A 99 -24.47 -12.22 20.76
CA GLY A 99 -24.29 -11.21 19.73
C GLY A 99 -23.00 -10.45 19.87
N PHE A 100 -22.81 -9.51 19.00
CA PHE A 100 -21.71 -8.54 19.02
C PHE A 100 -22.27 -7.11 19.09
N CYS A 101 -21.40 -6.09 19.05
CA CYS A 101 -21.76 -4.70 19.33
C CYS A 101 -23.03 -4.20 18.62
N GLU A 102 -23.27 -4.60 17.37
CA GLU A 102 -24.48 -4.21 16.62
C GLU A 102 -25.78 -4.74 17.28
N HIS A 103 -25.77 -5.98 17.79
CA HIS A 103 -26.90 -6.58 18.46
C HIS A 103 -27.24 -5.84 19.75
N TYR A 104 -26.21 -5.55 20.55
CA TYR A 104 -26.39 -4.84 21.83
C TYR A 104 -26.83 -3.41 21.61
N ALA A 105 -26.12 -2.66 20.73
CA ALA A 105 -26.43 -1.27 20.44
C ALA A 105 -27.81 -1.11 19.78
N GLY A 106 -28.13 -1.97 18.79
CA GLY A 106 -29.42 -1.96 18.09
C GLY A 106 -30.60 -2.27 19.04
N THR A 107 -30.45 -3.31 19.87
CA THR A 107 -31.47 -3.70 20.86
C THR A 107 -31.63 -2.63 21.92
N PHE A 108 -30.54 -2.08 22.43
CA PHE A 108 -30.61 -0.98 23.41
C PHE A 108 -31.35 0.22 22.83
N VAL A 109 -31.02 0.66 21.62
CA VAL A 109 -31.69 1.77 20.95
C VAL A 109 -33.15 1.48 20.71
N TYR A 110 -33.51 0.25 20.34
CA TYR A 110 -34.92 -0.16 20.21
C TYR A 110 -35.68 0.00 21.52
N LEU A 111 -35.13 -0.50 22.62
CA LEU A 111 -35.76 -0.40 23.95
C LEU A 111 -35.89 1.06 24.37
N MET A 112 -34.90 1.89 24.19
CA MET A 112 -34.95 3.32 24.50
C MET A 112 -36.06 4.00 23.71
N ARG A 113 -36.14 3.78 22.41
CA ARG A 113 -37.19 4.34 21.55
C ARG A 113 -38.59 3.86 21.93
N ALA A 114 -38.72 2.57 22.26
CA ALA A 114 -39.98 1.99 22.71
C ALA A 114 -40.42 2.55 24.06
N ALA A 115 -39.49 2.97 24.91
CA ALA A 115 -39.76 3.66 26.17
C ALA A 115 -39.90 5.19 26.02
N GLY A 116 -39.92 5.75 24.80
CA GLY A 116 -40.05 7.18 24.56
C GLY A 116 -38.77 8.00 24.76
N VAL A 117 -37.61 7.35 24.89
CA VAL A 117 -36.30 8.03 25.00
C VAL A 117 -35.67 8.11 23.62
N PRO A 118 -35.39 9.33 23.10
CA PRO A 118 -34.75 9.45 21.81
C PRO A 118 -33.32 8.83 21.82
N ALA A 119 -33.09 7.90 20.90
CA ALA A 119 -31.81 7.18 20.83
C ALA A 119 -31.40 6.87 19.40
N ARG A 120 -30.08 6.72 19.17
CA ARG A 120 -29.53 6.38 17.87
C ARG A 120 -28.34 5.43 18.01
N VAL A 121 -28.16 4.57 17.03
CA VAL A 121 -26.92 3.78 16.88
C VAL A 121 -25.85 4.66 16.23
N VAL A 122 -24.67 4.63 16.78
CA VAL A 122 -23.48 5.30 16.25
C VAL A 122 -22.45 4.23 15.92
N THR A 123 -21.83 4.36 14.76
CA THR A 123 -20.76 3.45 14.31
C THR A 123 -19.45 4.21 14.18
N GLY A 124 -18.37 3.53 14.49
CA GLY A 124 -17.02 4.06 14.41
C GLY A 124 -16.00 2.98 14.71
N TYR A 125 -14.92 3.37 15.34
CA TYR A 125 -13.87 2.45 15.77
C TYR A 125 -13.62 2.62 17.26
N GLN A 126 -13.21 1.54 17.91
CA GLN A 126 -12.85 1.55 19.32
C GLN A 126 -11.61 0.72 19.57
N GLY A 127 -10.60 1.36 20.20
CA GLY A 127 -9.30 0.78 20.39
C GLY A 127 -8.39 1.02 19.19
N GLY A 128 -7.44 0.14 19.03
CA GLY A 128 -6.38 0.15 18.03
C GLY A 128 -5.09 -0.38 18.64
N GLU A 129 -4.08 -0.62 17.81
CA GLU A 129 -2.78 -1.11 18.21
C GLU A 129 -1.73 -0.02 18.06
N LEU A 130 -1.03 0.30 19.16
CA LEU A 130 0.10 1.22 19.10
C LEU A 130 1.27 0.54 18.38
N ASN A 131 1.75 1.15 17.28
CA ASN A 131 2.99 0.73 16.65
C ASN A 131 4.17 1.44 17.33
N PRO A 132 4.99 0.72 18.13
CA PRO A 132 6.09 1.33 18.87
C PRO A 132 7.25 1.80 18.00
N VAL A 133 7.31 1.34 16.73
CA VAL A 133 8.40 1.72 15.80
C VAL A 133 8.19 3.13 15.26
N GLY A 134 6.93 3.55 15.08
CA GLY A 134 6.59 4.86 14.51
C GLY A 134 5.77 5.74 15.44
N ASP A 135 5.47 5.29 16.66
CA ASP A 135 4.66 5.98 17.67
C ASP A 135 3.33 6.51 17.13
N TYR A 136 2.57 5.62 16.45
CA TYR A 136 1.24 5.91 15.93
C TYR A 136 0.28 4.76 16.19
N LEU A 137 -1.01 5.08 16.23
CA LEU A 137 -2.09 4.11 16.46
C LEU A 137 -2.57 3.52 15.12
N ILE A 138 -2.52 2.21 15.02
CA ILE A 138 -3.11 1.46 13.89
C ILE A 138 -4.53 1.11 14.29
N VAL A 139 -5.53 1.63 13.56
CA VAL A 139 -6.93 1.27 13.73
C VAL A 139 -7.35 0.42 12.54
N ARG A 140 -7.71 -0.83 12.81
CA ARG A 140 -8.08 -1.81 11.78
C ARG A 140 -9.58 -1.89 11.61
N GLN A 141 -10.03 -2.48 10.51
CA GLN A 141 -11.45 -2.79 10.32
C GLN A 141 -12.01 -3.75 11.39
N SER A 142 -11.18 -4.58 12.00
CA SER A 142 -11.54 -5.41 13.16
C SER A 142 -11.91 -4.59 14.40
N ASP A 143 -11.42 -3.34 14.49
CA ASP A 143 -11.70 -2.43 15.60
C ASP A 143 -13.00 -1.64 15.39
N ALA A 144 -13.73 -1.92 14.30
CA ALA A 144 -15.05 -1.36 14.06
C ALA A 144 -15.98 -1.69 15.22
N HIS A 145 -16.73 -0.69 15.65
CA HIS A 145 -17.59 -0.79 16.83
C HIS A 145 -18.88 0.01 16.63
N ALA A 146 -19.94 -0.47 17.28
CA ALA A 146 -21.23 0.20 17.35
C ALA A 146 -21.61 0.44 18.80
N TRP A 147 -22.06 1.64 19.10
CA TRP A 147 -22.59 2.03 20.40
C TRP A 147 -23.89 2.81 20.26
N ALA A 148 -24.49 3.19 21.34
CA ALA A 148 -25.68 4.02 21.35
C ALA A 148 -25.39 5.44 21.83
N GLU A 149 -26.18 6.39 21.37
CA GLU A 149 -26.34 7.69 22.00
C GLU A 149 -27.82 7.88 22.35
N VAL A 150 -28.08 8.37 23.56
CA VAL A 150 -29.42 8.74 24.05
C VAL A 150 -29.46 10.23 24.30
N TRP A 151 -30.60 10.86 23.97
CA TRP A 151 -30.79 12.25 24.29
C TRP A 151 -31.45 12.39 25.64
N LEU A 152 -30.80 13.10 26.56
CA LEU A 152 -31.31 13.37 27.91
C LEU A 152 -31.43 14.88 28.06
N ASP A 153 -32.56 15.28 28.67
CA ASP A 153 -32.86 16.69 28.89
C ASP A 153 -31.75 17.38 29.70
N GLY A 154 -31.38 18.61 29.31
CA GLY A 154 -30.29 19.38 29.91
C GLY A 154 -28.87 18.83 29.64
N ARG A 155 -28.73 17.59 29.18
CA ARG A 155 -27.43 16.94 28.88
C ARG A 155 -27.12 16.82 27.38
N GLY A 156 -28.16 16.77 26.53
CA GLY A 156 -28.05 16.50 25.11
C GLY A 156 -27.76 15.03 24.80
N TRP A 157 -27.06 14.75 23.71
CA TRP A 157 -26.70 13.38 23.32
C TRP A 157 -25.60 12.84 24.23
N VAL A 158 -25.91 11.78 24.95
CA VAL A 158 -25.01 11.08 25.87
C VAL A 158 -24.63 9.73 25.26
N ARG A 159 -23.34 9.44 25.17
CA ARG A 159 -22.83 8.14 24.74
C ARG A 159 -23.14 7.07 25.78
N VAL A 160 -23.71 5.95 25.33
CA VAL A 160 -23.93 4.74 26.10
C VAL A 160 -23.45 3.55 25.31
N ASP A 161 -22.58 2.75 25.88
CA ASP A 161 -22.06 1.55 25.25
C ASP A 161 -22.55 0.29 25.96
N PRO A 162 -23.64 -0.33 25.47
CA PRO A 162 -24.19 -1.52 26.12
C PRO A 162 -23.29 -2.75 26.02
N THR A 163 -22.36 -2.76 25.07
CA THR A 163 -21.33 -3.81 24.96
C THR A 163 -20.45 -3.84 26.20
N GLY A 164 -20.13 -2.66 26.76
CA GLY A 164 -19.35 -2.55 27.99
C GLY A 164 -19.97 -3.19 29.21
N ALA A 165 -21.33 -3.30 29.26
CA ALA A 165 -22.01 -3.99 30.32
C ALA A 165 -21.85 -5.51 30.25
N VAL A 166 -21.64 -6.08 29.05
CA VAL A 166 -21.54 -7.54 28.81
C VAL A 166 -20.10 -8.00 28.73
N SER A 167 -19.25 -7.23 28.07
CA SER A 167 -17.86 -7.55 27.83
C SER A 167 -16.98 -6.32 28.03
N PRO A 168 -16.67 -5.95 29.28
CA PRO A 168 -15.81 -4.82 29.60
C PRO A 168 -14.45 -4.91 28.90
N SER A 169 -13.88 -6.11 28.81
CA SER A 169 -12.61 -6.38 28.16
C SER A 169 -12.59 -5.97 26.69
N ARG A 170 -13.74 -6.06 26.00
CA ARG A 170 -13.86 -5.60 24.60
C ARG A 170 -13.64 -4.09 24.49
N ILE A 171 -14.09 -3.35 25.48
CA ILE A 171 -13.98 -1.89 25.53
C ILE A 171 -12.59 -1.45 25.94
N GLU A 172 -12.00 -2.12 26.95
CA GLU A 172 -10.71 -1.75 27.54
C GLU A 172 -9.51 -2.25 26.72
N TYR A 173 -9.58 -3.48 26.21
CA TYR A 173 -8.41 -4.16 25.59
C TYR A 173 -8.62 -4.52 24.11
N GLY A 174 -9.76 -4.16 23.53
CA GLY A 174 -10.07 -4.42 22.13
C GLY A 174 -10.67 -5.82 21.87
N ILE A 175 -10.83 -6.14 20.59
CA ILE A 175 -11.55 -7.34 20.17
C ILE A 175 -10.84 -8.65 20.53
N GLU A 176 -9.52 -8.62 20.62
CA GLU A 176 -8.70 -9.82 20.89
C GLU A 176 -8.99 -10.46 22.24
N THR A 177 -9.31 -9.65 23.25
CA THR A 177 -9.56 -10.12 24.63
C THR A 177 -11.02 -10.52 24.89
N ALA A 178 -11.93 -10.09 24.03
CA ALA A 178 -13.36 -10.33 24.20
C ALA A 178 -13.84 -11.62 23.58
N ILE A 179 -13.02 -12.29 22.77
CA ILE A 179 -13.41 -13.46 21.97
C ILE A 179 -12.77 -14.70 22.57
N PRO A 180 -13.53 -15.78 22.86
CA PRO A 180 -12.97 -17.09 23.19
C PRO A 180 -12.05 -17.59 22.07
N ASP A 181 -11.03 -18.37 22.42
CA ASP A 181 -9.94 -18.87 21.54
C ASP A 181 -10.37 -19.56 20.23
N GLU A 182 -11.62 -19.88 20.06
CA GLU A 182 -12.19 -20.62 18.91
C GLU A 182 -12.64 -19.72 17.75
N SER A 183 -12.60 -18.41 17.88
CA SER A 183 -13.01 -17.51 16.77
C SER A 183 -11.83 -17.19 15.87
N PRO A 184 -11.99 -17.30 14.52
CA PRO A 184 -10.88 -17.00 13.59
C PRO A 184 -10.65 -15.50 13.49
N LEU A 185 -9.80 -14.99 14.37
CA LEU A 185 -9.18 -13.70 14.13
C LEU A 185 -8.18 -13.83 12.96
N PRO A 186 -8.03 -12.81 12.13
CA PRO A 186 -6.96 -12.78 11.15
C PRO A 186 -5.62 -13.07 11.83
N LEU A 187 -4.77 -13.91 11.22
CA LEU A 187 -3.48 -14.34 11.78
C LEU A 187 -2.61 -13.16 12.29
N LEU A 188 -2.74 -12.00 11.66
CA LEU A 188 -2.02 -10.76 12.01
C LEU A 188 -2.62 -10.01 13.21
N ALA A 189 -3.89 -10.28 13.55
CA ALA A 189 -4.55 -9.73 14.73
C ALA A 189 -4.36 -10.62 15.97
N SER A 190 -3.77 -11.81 15.81
CA SER A 190 -3.58 -12.77 16.89
C SER A 190 -2.15 -12.67 17.48
N ASN A 191 -2.05 -12.61 18.80
CA ASN A 191 -0.76 -12.62 19.51
C ASN A 191 -0.04 -13.99 19.49
N LYS A 192 -0.55 -14.96 18.73
CA LYS A 192 -0.01 -16.35 18.68
C LYS A 192 1.39 -16.42 18.03
N PHE A 193 1.80 -15.42 17.22
CA PHE A 193 3.08 -15.41 16.51
C PHE A 193 3.84 -14.09 16.70
N PRO A 194 4.54 -13.89 17.84
CA PRO A 194 5.15 -12.62 18.19
C PRO A 194 6.23 -12.14 17.19
N LEU A 195 6.95 -13.06 16.54
CA LEU A 195 7.93 -12.71 15.51
C LEU A 195 7.28 -12.17 14.23
N LEU A 196 6.19 -12.82 13.78
CA LEU A 196 5.43 -12.35 12.62
C LEU A 196 4.78 -10.99 12.90
N LYS A 197 4.26 -10.81 14.10
CA LYS A 197 3.69 -9.52 14.54
C LYS A 197 4.74 -8.41 14.52
N LYS A 198 5.94 -8.68 15.04
CA LYS A 198 7.05 -7.72 15.03
C LYS A 198 7.49 -7.37 13.60
N MET A 199 7.59 -8.37 12.72
CA MET A 199 7.88 -8.13 11.30
C MET A 199 6.79 -7.28 10.63
N TYR A 200 5.53 -7.58 10.89
CA TYR A 200 4.40 -6.81 10.35
C TYR A 200 4.46 -5.35 10.81
N LEU A 201 4.67 -5.09 12.11
CA LEU A 201 4.76 -3.71 12.64
C LEU A 201 5.93 -2.93 12.03
N ASN A 202 7.07 -3.59 11.78
CA ASN A 202 8.20 -2.96 11.09
C ASN A 202 7.87 -2.62 9.63
N LEU A 203 7.23 -3.55 8.90
CA LEU A 203 6.80 -3.31 7.51
C LEU A 203 5.75 -2.21 7.43
N ASP A 204 4.79 -2.21 8.35
CA ASP A 204 3.77 -1.18 8.46
C ASP A 204 4.39 0.20 8.76
N ALA A 205 5.40 0.25 9.64
CA ALA A 205 6.13 1.49 9.92
C ALA A 205 6.89 2.01 8.69
N ILE A 206 7.49 1.11 7.89
CA ILE A 206 8.15 1.47 6.61
C ILE A 206 7.10 2.01 5.61
N ASP A 207 5.96 1.32 5.46
CA ASP A 207 4.88 1.75 4.55
C ASP A 207 4.29 3.10 5.01
N ASN A 208 4.10 3.27 6.31
CA ASN A 208 3.64 4.54 6.89
C ASN A 208 4.66 5.67 6.67
N ALA A 209 5.95 5.42 6.92
CA ALA A 209 7.01 6.39 6.65
C ALA A 209 7.09 6.75 5.16
N TRP A 210 6.98 5.75 4.28
CA TRP A 210 6.92 5.96 2.84
C TRP A 210 5.71 6.81 2.43
N ASN A 211 4.53 6.49 2.95
CA ASN A 211 3.32 7.26 2.69
C ASN A 211 3.44 8.70 3.20
N HIS A 212 4.07 8.90 4.37
CA HIS A 212 4.36 10.23 4.90
C HIS A 212 5.37 11.01 4.06
N TRP A 213 6.38 10.33 3.55
CA TRP A 213 7.47 10.97 2.81
C TRP A 213 7.13 11.21 1.34
N VAL A 214 6.48 10.25 0.69
CA VAL A 214 6.22 10.28 -0.76
C VAL A 214 4.83 10.86 -1.08
N LEU A 215 3.77 10.47 -0.38
CA LEU A 215 2.42 10.96 -0.67
C LEU A 215 2.16 12.37 -0.11
N ASP A 216 2.86 12.76 0.95
CA ASP A 216 2.83 14.14 1.47
C ASP A 216 3.81 15.08 0.75
N TYR A 217 4.53 14.60 -0.26
CA TYR A 217 5.47 15.39 -1.03
C TYR A 217 4.71 16.36 -1.95
N ASN A 218 4.11 17.36 -1.33
CA ASN A 218 3.44 18.43 -2.04
C ASN A 218 4.45 19.55 -2.38
N GLN A 219 4.04 20.43 -3.31
CA GLN A 219 4.86 21.53 -3.81
C GLN A 219 5.45 22.43 -2.69
N LYS A 220 4.74 22.58 -1.57
CA LYS A 220 5.20 23.36 -0.40
C LYS A 220 6.38 22.68 0.32
N ARG A 221 6.28 21.39 0.63
CA ARG A 221 7.37 20.62 1.27
C ARG A 221 8.58 20.46 0.37
N GLN A 222 8.36 20.32 -0.94
CA GLN A 222 9.44 20.31 -1.92
C GLN A 222 10.25 21.61 -1.85
N MET A 223 9.58 22.75 -1.77
CA MET A 223 10.23 24.06 -1.64
C MET A 223 10.91 24.24 -0.27
N GLU A 224 10.27 23.79 0.81
CA GLU A 224 10.87 23.83 2.16
C GLU A 224 12.13 22.95 2.26
N PHE A 225 12.11 21.74 1.71
CA PHE A 225 13.26 20.85 1.68
C PHE A 225 14.40 21.42 0.82
N LEU A 226 14.10 21.91 -0.37
CA LEU A 226 15.09 22.53 -1.25
C LEU A 226 15.66 23.83 -0.65
N SER A 227 14.83 24.63 0.01
CA SER A 227 15.29 25.83 0.71
C SER A 227 16.16 25.52 1.93
N SER A 228 15.88 24.42 2.64
CA SER A 228 16.72 23.96 3.76
C SER A 228 18.10 23.49 3.32
N LEU A 229 18.21 22.84 2.14
CA LEU A 229 19.46 22.42 1.55
C LEU A 229 20.30 23.58 0.98
N ALA A 230 19.64 24.60 0.43
CA ALA A 230 20.32 25.71 -0.22
C ALA A 230 20.60 26.91 0.70
N GLY A 231 20.09 26.88 1.95
CA GLY A 231 20.32 27.97 2.92
C GLY A 231 19.69 29.31 2.56
N SER A 232 18.86 29.37 1.51
CA SER A 232 18.21 30.59 1.02
C SER A 232 16.83 30.30 0.40
N LYS A 233 15.99 31.32 0.26
CA LYS A 233 14.71 31.19 -0.46
C LYS A 233 14.97 30.99 -1.94
N LEU A 234 14.87 29.75 -2.42
CA LEU A 234 15.00 29.38 -3.82
C LEU A 234 13.80 29.87 -4.63
N SER A 235 14.08 30.56 -5.73
CA SER A 235 13.06 30.89 -6.74
C SER A 235 12.88 29.73 -7.74
N TRP A 236 11.79 29.73 -8.49
CA TRP A 236 11.57 28.78 -9.57
C TRP A 236 12.66 28.83 -10.65
N GLN A 237 13.26 30.01 -10.84
CA GLN A 237 14.34 30.23 -11.78
C GLN A 237 15.62 29.54 -11.32
N ASP A 238 15.95 29.62 -10.01
CA ASP A 238 17.12 28.97 -9.43
C ASP A 238 17.01 27.44 -9.54
N LEU A 239 15.80 26.89 -9.31
CA LEU A 239 15.51 25.46 -9.49
C LEU A 239 15.66 25.02 -10.94
N ALA A 240 15.16 25.79 -11.89
CA ALA A 240 15.29 25.49 -13.32
C ALA A 240 16.78 25.49 -13.76
N ILE A 241 17.55 26.46 -13.28
CA ILE A 241 18.98 26.56 -13.55
C ILE A 241 19.71 25.37 -12.91
N ALA A 242 19.43 25.04 -11.65
CA ALA A 242 20.05 23.89 -10.96
C ALA A 242 19.73 22.56 -11.68
N MET A 243 18.50 22.39 -12.14
CA MET A 243 18.08 21.21 -12.90
C MET A 243 18.79 21.13 -14.26
N MET A 244 18.92 22.24 -15.00
CA MET A 244 19.68 22.27 -16.26
C MET A 244 21.15 21.94 -16.05
N VAL A 245 21.76 22.46 -14.99
CA VAL A 245 23.15 22.14 -14.63
C VAL A 245 23.28 20.66 -14.29
N ALA A 246 22.40 20.09 -13.47
CA ALA A 246 22.41 18.68 -13.09
C ALA A 246 22.26 17.77 -14.33
N VAL A 247 21.32 18.07 -15.22
CA VAL A 247 21.13 17.33 -16.48
C VAL A 247 22.38 17.46 -17.36
N GLY A 248 22.96 18.65 -17.47
CA GLY A 248 24.21 18.88 -18.21
C GLY A 248 25.37 18.04 -17.68
N VAL A 249 25.54 17.98 -16.36
CA VAL A 249 26.56 17.13 -15.71
C VAL A 249 26.32 15.64 -16.00
N VAL A 250 25.08 15.16 -15.90
CA VAL A 250 24.73 13.76 -16.21
C VAL A 250 25.04 13.44 -17.67
N VAL A 251 24.68 14.32 -18.61
CA VAL A 251 24.97 14.13 -20.05
C VAL A 251 26.47 14.09 -20.30
N LEU A 252 27.23 14.98 -19.67
CA LEU A 252 28.70 15.00 -19.79
C LEU A 252 29.31 13.72 -19.20
N LEU A 253 28.87 13.26 -18.06
CA LEU A 253 29.33 12.01 -17.45
C LEU A 253 29.00 10.80 -18.33
N LEU A 254 27.78 10.70 -18.85
CA LEU A 254 27.40 9.63 -19.76
C LEU A 254 28.21 9.68 -21.06
N SER A 255 28.41 10.86 -21.66
CA SER A 255 29.22 11.04 -22.86
C SER A 255 30.68 10.63 -22.61
N TYR A 256 31.25 11.05 -21.49
CA TYR A 256 32.59 10.64 -21.07
C TYR A 256 32.69 9.11 -20.88
N PHE A 257 31.70 8.49 -20.26
CA PHE A 257 31.66 7.03 -20.08
C PHE A 257 31.54 6.30 -21.43
N ILE A 258 30.65 6.76 -22.31
CA ILE A 258 30.43 6.16 -23.64
C ILE A 258 31.73 6.25 -24.47
N VAL A 259 32.39 7.41 -24.47
CA VAL A 259 33.65 7.59 -25.21
C VAL A 259 34.78 6.76 -24.62
N ARG A 260 34.86 6.63 -23.32
CA ARG A 260 35.94 5.92 -22.63
C ARG A 260 35.74 4.40 -22.54
N VAL A 261 34.49 3.93 -22.42
CA VAL A 261 34.15 2.51 -22.28
C VAL A 261 33.96 1.83 -23.64
N HIS A 262 33.74 2.60 -24.73
CA HIS A 262 33.76 2.09 -26.07
C HIS A 262 35.02 2.61 -26.82
N PRO A 263 36.25 2.20 -26.47
CA PRO A 263 37.30 2.19 -27.48
C PRO A 263 36.73 1.30 -28.58
N ALA A 264 36.67 1.81 -29.82
CA ALA A 264 36.28 1.01 -30.97
C ALA A 264 37.08 -0.30 -30.91
N ARG A 265 36.50 -1.37 -30.39
CA ARG A 265 37.08 -2.69 -30.39
C ARG A 265 37.25 -3.00 -31.84
N LYS A 266 38.47 -2.74 -32.39
CA LYS A 266 38.81 -3.27 -33.70
C LYS A 266 38.48 -4.74 -33.63
N ASP A 267 37.47 -5.12 -34.38
CA ASP A 267 36.98 -6.47 -34.51
C ASP A 267 38.19 -7.41 -34.64
N GLU A 268 38.21 -8.50 -33.89
CA GLU A 268 39.31 -9.45 -33.89
C GLU A 268 39.70 -9.84 -35.33
N LEU A 269 38.69 -9.99 -36.19
CA LEU A 269 38.85 -10.27 -37.59
C LEU A 269 39.61 -9.15 -38.33
N GLN A 270 39.28 -7.90 -38.05
CA GLN A 270 40.02 -6.76 -38.65
C GLN A 270 41.47 -6.71 -38.19
N ARG A 271 41.75 -7.07 -36.94
CA ARG A 271 43.13 -7.14 -36.43
C ARG A 271 43.92 -8.23 -37.12
N LEU A 272 43.32 -9.42 -37.26
CA LEU A 272 43.96 -10.54 -37.97
C LEU A 272 44.23 -10.19 -39.42
N TYR A 273 43.27 -9.63 -40.13
CA TYR A 273 43.42 -9.24 -41.51
C TYR A 273 44.49 -8.13 -41.68
N ALA A 274 44.55 -7.17 -40.77
CA ALA A 274 45.57 -6.15 -40.74
C ALA A 274 46.99 -6.72 -40.55
N VAL A 275 47.13 -7.84 -39.81
CA VAL A 275 48.42 -8.57 -39.75
C VAL A 275 48.79 -9.15 -41.09
N PHE A 276 47.81 -9.74 -41.80
CA PHE A 276 48.02 -10.29 -43.15
C PHE A 276 48.39 -9.18 -44.14
N LEU A 277 47.70 -8.07 -44.16
CA LEU A 277 48.04 -6.91 -45.02
C LEU A 277 49.48 -6.39 -44.79
N ARG A 278 49.92 -6.33 -43.52
CA ARG A 278 51.28 -5.95 -43.17
C ARG A 278 52.32 -6.93 -43.69
N LYS A 279 51.99 -8.24 -43.74
CA LYS A 279 52.91 -9.25 -44.32
C LYS A 279 53.03 -9.05 -45.83
N LEU A 280 51.96 -8.73 -46.55
CA LEU A 280 51.95 -8.43 -47.97
C LEU A 280 52.69 -7.09 -48.28
N GLN A 281 52.49 -6.08 -47.45
CA GLN A 281 53.21 -4.80 -47.57
C GLN A 281 54.69 -4.97 -47.44
N ARG A 282 55.20 -5.81 -46.57
CA ARG A 282 56.64 -6.12 -46.46
C ARG A 282 57.23 -6.79 -47.72
N ARG A 283 56.36 -7.27 -48.64
CA ARG A 283 56.69 -7.85 -49.92
C ARG A 283 56.42 -6.93 -51.11
N GLY A 284 56.20 -5.65 -50.80
CA GLY A 284 56.00 -4.63 -51.83
C GLY A 284 54.57 -4.50 -52.36
N VAL A 285 53.60 -5.23 -51.76
CA VAL A 285 52.18 -5.13 -52.15
C VAL A 285 51.42 -4.37 -51.11
N THR A 286 51.16 -3.10 -51.34
CA THR A 286 50.38 -2.21 -50.39
C THR A 286 48.93 -2.17 -50.75
N HIS A 287 48.10 -2.26 -49.73
CA HIS A 287 46.63 -2.13 -49.85
C HIS A 287 46.24 -0.65 -49.93
N GLU A 288 45.44 -0.28 -50.92
CA GLU A 288 44.92 1.08 -51.06
C GLU A 288 43.64 1.29 -50.23
N PRO A 289 43.44 2.49 -49.64
CA PRO A 289 42.27 2.73 -48.74
C PRO A 289 40.89 2.49 -49.36
N GLN A 290 40.78 2.57 -50.67
CA GLN A 290 39.52 2.44 -51.43
C GLN A 290 39.35 1.05 -52.08
N GLU A 291 40.33 0.18 -51.93
CA GLU A 291 40.35 -1.13 -52.56
C GLU A 291 39.62 -2.18 -51.66
N GLY A 292 38.67 -2.91 -52.25
CA GLY A 292 38.01 -4.00 -51.59
C GLY A 292 38.93 -5.20 -51.29
N PRO A 293 38.67 -6.02 -50.28
CA PRO A 293 39.50 -7.16 -49.94
C PRO A 293 39.71 -8.13 -51.09
N LEU A 294 38.68 -8.39 -51.88
CA LEU A 294 38.77 -9.33 -53.03
C LEU A 294 39.58 -8.75 -54.19
N ASP A 295 39.40 -7.45 -54.48
CA ASP A 295 40.16 -6.78 -55.55
C ASP A 295 41.63 -6.71 -55.19
N PHE A 296 41.91 -6.39 -53.95
CA PHE A 296 43.26 -6.43 -53.40
C PHE A 296 43.89 -7.82 -53.52
N ALA A 297 43.17 -8.90 -53.17
CA ALA A 297 43.67 -10.25 -53.28
C ALA A 297 43.99 -10.65 -54.73
N ALA A 298 43.12 -10.24 -55.68
CA ALA A 298 43.35 -10.49 -57.10
C ALA A 298 44.57 -9.76 -57.59
N ARG A 299 44.81 -8.51 -57.19
CA ARG A 299 46.02 -7.73 -57.53
C ARG A 299 47.27 -8.30 -56.85
N ALA A 300 47.18 -8.62 -55.58
CA ALA A 300 48.27 -9.22 -54.79
C ALA A 300 48.71 -10.59 -55.37
N GLY A 301 47.71 -11.43 -55.77
CA GLY A 301 47.95 -12.73 -56.39
C GLY A 301 48.69 -12.61 -57.75
N ARG A 302 48.43 -11.56 -58.53
CA ARG A 302 49.15 -11.28 -59.76
C ARG A 302 50.61 -10.84 -59.48
N ALA A 303 50.84 -10.06 -58.43
CA ALA A 303 52.15 -9.63 -58.01
C ALA A 303 52.96 -10.75 -57.36
N LEU A 304 52.35 -11.72 -56.74
CA LEU A 304 52.97 -12.85 -56.05
C LEU A 304 52.40 -14.20 -56.52
N PRO A 305 52.67 -14.66 -57.76
CA PRO A 305 51.99 -15.82 -58.35
C PRO A 305 52.12 -17.13 -57.52
N GLN A 306 53.26 -17.33 -56.87
CA GLN A 306 53.56 -18.51 -56.09
C GLN A 306 52.69 -18.61 -54.79
N GLN A 307 52.13 -17.50 -54.37
CA GLN A 307 51.32 -17.39 -53.15
C GLN A 307 49.84 -17.03 -53.44
N ALA A 308 49.50 -16.89 -54.74
CA ALA A 308 48.20 -16.44 -55.19
C ALA A 308 47.05 -17.27 -54.54
N ALA A 309 47.20 -18.60 -54.48
CA ALA A 309 46.22 -19.50 -53.90
C ALA A 309 46.04 -19.27 -52.38
N GLN A 310 47.13 -18.99 -51.65
CA GLN A 310 47.04 -18.70 -50.21
C GLN A 310 46.42 -17.31 -49.95
N ILE A 311 46.77 -16.30 -50.72
CA ILE A 311 46.24 -14.95 -50.66
C ILE A 311 44.70 -15.01 -50.89
N ALA A 312 44.28 -15.68 -51.96
CA ALA A 312 42.85 -15.87 -52.24
C ALA A 312 42.11 -16.57 -51.11
N ARG A 313 42.67 -17.66 -50.60
CA ARG A 313 42.02 -18.44 -49.52
C ARG A 313 41.89 -17.64 -48.23
N ILE A 314 42.90 -16.88 -47.79
CA ILE A 314 42.86 -16.04 -46.60
C ILE A 314 41.80 -14.94 -46.77
N THR A 315 41.81 -14.27 -47.95
CA THR A 315 40.86 -13.17 -48.19
C THR A 315 39.42 -13.66 -48.33
N ASP A 316 39.22 -14.80 -49.00
CA ASP A 316 37.86 -15.39 -49.12
C ASP A 316 37.31 -15.78 -47.76
N LEU A 317 38.11 -16.45 -46.93
CA LEU A 317 37.71 -16.80 -45.57
C LEU A 317 37.39 -15.54 -44.73
N TYR A 318 38.25 -14.51 -44.77
CA TYR A 318 37.98 -13.22 -44.13
C TYR A 318 36.67 -12.60 -44.60
N THR A 319 36.46 -12.56 -45.92
CA THR A 319 35.26 -11.97 -46.52
C THR A 319 33.99 -12.73 -46.16
N GLN A 320 34.05 -14.07 -46.14
CA GLN A 320 32.92 -14.89 -45.69
C GLN A 320 32.57 -14.62 -44.23
N MET A 321 33.58 -14.55 -43.34
CA MET A 321 33.37 -14.29 -41.92
C MET A 321 32.89 -12.83 -41.67
N ARG A 322 33.34 -11.87 -42.46
CA ARG A 322 33.04 -10.43 -42.26
C ARG A 322 31.68 -10.02 -42.82
N TYR A 323 31.25 -10.57 -43.93
CA TYR A 323 30.12 -10.09 -44.71
C TYR A 323 28.98 -11.13 -44.86
N ARG A 324 29.22 -12.42 -44.55
CA ARG A 324 28.20 -13.49 -44.65
C ARG A 324 27.79 -14.10 -43.31
N ASP A 325 28.19 -13.46 -42.22
CA ASP A 325 27.84 -13.86 -40.83
C ASP A 325 28.11 -15.37 -40.51
N ARG A 326 29.17 -15.93 -41.08
CA ARG A 326 29.61 -17.32 -40.85
C ARG A 326 30.82 -17.39 -39.94
N THR A 327 30.83 -16.58 -38.86
CA THR A 327 31.93 -16.60 -37.89
C THR A 327 31.72 -17.74 -36.88
N THR A 328 32.51 -18.79 -36.98
CA THR A 328 32.59 -19.84 -35.98
C THR A 328 33.94 -19.81 -35.27
N PRO A 329 34.09 -20.33 -34.06
CA PRO A 329 35.38 -20.46 -33.40
C PRO A 329 36.43 -21.19 -34.29
N GLU A 330 36.00 -22.22 -34.98
CA GLU A 330 36.85 -23.01 -35.88
C GLU A 330 37.34 -22.19 -37.08
N SER A 331 36.48 -21.41 -37.70
CA SER A 331 36.85 -20.53 -38.82
C SER A 331 37.82 -19.43 -38.38
N THR A 332 37.69 -18.92 -37.16
CA THR A 332 38.61 -17.93 -36.60
C THR A 332 40.00 -18.53 -36.35
N GLU A 333 40.09 -19.71 -35.81
CA GLU A 333 41.33 -20.42 -35.58
C GLU A 333 42.01 -20.80 -36.92
N LEU A 334 41.22 -21.22 -37.91
CA LEU A 334 41.74 -21.50 -39.25
C LEU A 334 42.31 -20.24 -39.90
N LEU A 335 41.65 -19.08 -39.77
CA LEU A 335 42.15 -17.82 -40.30
C LEU A 335 43.47 -17.41 -39.60
N LYS A 336 43.56 -17.56 -38.29
CA LYS A 336 44.80 -17.31 -37.54
C LYS A 336 45.91 -18.19 -38.01
N TRP A 337 45.66 -19.49 -38.18
CA TRP A 337 46.65 -20.46 -38.64
C TRP A 337 47.13 -20.12 -40.05
N LEU A 338 46.23 -19.85 -41.01
CA LEU A 338 46.54 -19.46 -42.39
C LEU A 338 47.42 -18.20 -42.45
N ILE A 339 47.07 -17.17 -41.65
CA ILE A 339 47.85 -15.92 -41.59
C ILE A 339 49.23 -16.16 -40.95
N LYS A 340 49.29 -17.03 -39.91
CA LYS A 340 50.58 -17.36 -39.26
C LYS A 340 51.51 -18.09 -40.20
N THR A 341 50.99 -19.05 -40.95
CA THR A 341 51.77 -19.91 -41.88
C THR A 341 52.08 -19.22 -43.22
N PHE A 342 51.43 -18.11 -43.51
CA PHE A 342 51.74 -17.29 -44.69
C PHE A 342 53.15 -16.74 -44.56
N LYS A 343 54.06 -17.32 -45.33
CA LYS A 343 55.47 -16.93 -45.37
C LYS A 343 55.71 -15.86 -46.40
#